data_962c9b414de508d353b4a00a0f05c064
#
_entry.id   962c9b414de508d353b4a00a0f05c064
#
_cell.length_a   1.000
_cell.length_b   1.000
_cell.length_c   1.000
_cell.angle_alpha   90.00
_cell.angle_beta   90.00
_cell.angle_gamma   90.00
#
_symmetry.space_group_name_H-M   'P 1'
#
loop_
_entity.id
_entity.type
_entity.pdbx_description
1 polymer ?
#
loop_
_entity_poly.entity_id
_entity_poly.type
_entity_poly.pdbx_seq_one_letter_code
_entity_poly.pdbx_strand_id
1 'polypeptide(L)'
;RRGTIEHAPSSLELAAITSYGVGGSSIFRVTDGRLTVGPDSVGAAPGPACFGLGGDQPTITDVLLLAGLLDPATYLGGTLPLYPDRGAKVIEDKIAGPLGLELDDALRQMEETHAEAIARALADATTVTRDTVLAAFGGAGPMTVCGAARRAGARHVLIPRMAAVFSAFGIGFSDLGQRYEQPLPAVDDATIRDVADRLLALGARDMFAEGVDMSACTPRFRLTVEHEDSERVIELDDLHDAATHLTPGDRASLELVLLAPLPHVTLGEGGDIEASPAQAEGTRVLRDGRGGQAETPVYALASQRPGAQGSGPAVIEGPFFTMRIPAGWQFDTTAAGDLRLTDRGI
;
A
#
# COMPACT_ATOMS: atom_id res chain seq x y z
N ARG A 1 1.92 -10.08 17.70
CA ARG A 1 1.15 -11.34 17.60
C ARG A 1 1.92 -12.31 16.72
N ARG A 2 2.03 -13.58 17.13
CA ARG A 2 2.53 -14.63 16.24
C ARG A 2 1.64 -14.65 15.00
N GLY A 3 2.27 -14.55 13.82
CA GLY A 3 1.56 -14.50 12.56
C GLY A 3 1.21 -15.89 12.05
N THR A 4 0.47 -15.95 10.95
CA THR A 4 0.25 -17.19 10.18
C THR A 4 0.90 -17.02 8.80
N ILE A 5 1.61 -18.06 8.35
CA ILE A 5 2.14 -18.16 7.00
C ILE A 5 1.38 -19.29 6.31
N GLU A 6 0.68 -19.00 5.22
CA GLU A 6 -0.14 -19.99 4.49
C GLU A 6 -1.08 -20.79 5.39
N HIS A 7 -1.74 -20.13 6.35
CA HIS A 7 -2.63 -20.71 7.36
C HIS A 7 -1.93 -21.55 8.45
N ALA A 8 -0.61 -21.70 8.43
CA ALA A 8 0.14 -22.34 9.51
C ALA A 8 0.57 -21.30 10.55
N PRO A 9 0.41 -21.58 11.87
CA PRO A 9 0.93 -20.69 12.90
C PRO A 9 2.45 -20.58 12.77
N SER A 10 2.96 -19.35 12.79
CA SER A 10 4.40 -19.05 12.76
C SER A 10 4.88 -18.71 14.16
N SER A 11 6.08 -19.16 14.53
CA SER A 11 6.77 -18.70 15.74
C SER A 11 7.34 -17.29 15.58
N LEU A 12 7.35 -16.74 14.33
CA LEU A 12 7.80 -15.39 14.07
C LEU A 12 6.66 -14.40 14.30
N GLU A 13 6.94 -13.31 14.99
CA GLU A 13 6.04 -12.17 15.03
C GLU A 13 6.09 -11.46 13.67
N LEU A 14 4.96 -11.47 12.99
CA LEU A 14 4.82 -10.76 11.72
C LEU A 14 4.08 -9.45 11.97
N ALA A 15 4.45 -8.41 11.25
CA ALA A 15 3.65 -7.20 11.21
C ALA A 15 2.20 -7.56 10.81
N ALA A 16 1.22 -6.89 11.40
CA ALA A 16 -0.20 -7.09 11.08
C ALA A 16 -0.51 -6.51 9.69
N ILE A 17 0.05 -7.13 8.65
CA ILE A 17 -0.15 -6.76 7.25
C ILE A 17 -1.03 -7.83 6.60
N THR A 18 -2.11 -7.39 6.00
CA THR A 18 -2.94 -8.23 5.15
C THR A 18 -2.72 -7.84 3.70
N SER A 19 -2.36 -8.81 2.87
CA SER A 19 -2.17 -8.61 1.43
C SER A 19 -3.38 -9.15 0.66
N TYR A 20 -3.95 -8.31 -0.17
CA TYR A 20 -4.99 -8.68 -1.11
C TYR A 20 -4.41 -8.67 -2.52
N GLY A 21 -4.67 -9.72 -3.29
CA GLY A 21 -4.10 -9.89 -4.63
C GLY A 21 -4.78 -9.01 -5.68
N VAL A 22 -4.88 -7.68 -5.43
CA VAL A 22 -5.48 -6.71 -6.35
C VAL A 22 -4.55 -5.53 -6.53
N GLY A 23 -4.05 -5.34 -7.76
CA GLY A 23 -3.14 -4.26 -8.10
C GLY A 23 -3.08 -4.02 -9.61
N GLY A 24 -2.15 -3.18 -10.04
CA GLY A 24 -2.00 -2.80 -11.47
C GLY A 24 -1.76 -3.96 -12.43
N SER A 25 -1.09 -5.00 -11.95
CA SER A 25 -0.73 -6.19 -12.74
C SER A 25 -1.62 -7.41 -12.45
N SER A 26 -2.70 -7.26 -11.66
CA SER A 26 -3.61 -8.37 -11.38
C SER A 26 -4.38 -8.77 -12.62
N ILE A 27 -4.50 -10.10 -12.80
CA ILE A 27 -5.07 -10.69 -14.01
C ILE A 27 -6.59 -10.69 -13.91
N PHE A 28 -7.25 -10.23 -14.96
CA PHE A 28 -8.70 -10.42 -15.14
C PHE A 28 -9.00 -11.75 -15.80
N ARG A 29 -10.07 -12.39 -15.36
CA ARG A 29 -10.58 -13.65 -15.93
C ARG A 29 -12.09 -13.64 -16.05
N VAL A 30 -12.58 -14.32 -17.08
CA VAL A 30 -13.99 -14.66 -17.21
C VAL A 30 -14.15 -16.14 -16.87
N THR A 31 -14.92 -16.44 -15.83
CA THR A 31 -15.25 -17.81 -15.41
C THR A 31 -16.75 -17.90 -15.22
N ASP A 32 -17.39 -18.86 -15.88
CA ASP A 32 -18.86 -19.05 -15.85
C ASP A 32 -19.64 -17.75 -16.14
N GLY A 33 -19.17 -16.98 -17.14
CA GLY A 33 -19.80 -15.72 -17.54
C GLY A 33 -19.63 -14.57 -16.53
N ARG A 34 -18.76 -14.70 -15.52
CA ARG A 34 -18.48 -13.68 -14.52
C ARG A 34 -17.05 -13.16 -14.65
N LEU A 35 -16.91 -11.85 -14.60
CA LEU A 35 -15.62 -11.19 -14.57
C LEU A 35 -15.07 -11.14 -13.14
N THR A 36 -13.80 -11.53 -12.99
CA THR A 36 -13.06 -11.49 -11.72
C THR A 36 -11.68 -10.86 -11.93
N VAL A 37 -11.05 -10.39 -10.84
CA VAL A 37 -9.67 -9.85 -10.85
C VAL A 37 -8.86 -10.44 -9.70
N GLY A 38 -7.61 -10.81 -9.99
CA GLY A 38 -6.70 -11.42 -9.02
C GLY A 38 -7.09 -12.85 -8.61
N PRO A 39 -6.41 -13.44 -7.59
CA PRO A 39 -5.23 -12.91 -6.92
C PRO A 39 -3.94 -12.98 -7.77
N ASP A 40 -3.96 -13.72 -8.89
CA ASP A 40 -2.80 -13.87 -9.75
C ASP A 40 -2.40 -12.55 -10.42
N SER A 41 -1.10 -12.40 -10.65
CA SER A 41 -0.49 -11.21 -11.25
C SER A 41 0.43 -11.61 -12.41
N VAL A 42 0.50 -10.77 -13.44
CA VAL A 42 1.49 -10.91 -14.51
C VAL A 42 2.90 -10.48 -14.09
N GLY A 43 3.04 -9.92 -12.88
CA GLY A 43 4.31 -9.42 -12.38
C GLY A 43 4.86 -8.25 -13.18
N ALA A 44 6.17 -8.02 -13.04
CA ALA A 44 6.89 -6.99 -13.80
C ALA A 44 7.31 -7.49 -15.19
N ALA A 45 7.54 -8.79 -15.34
CA ALA A 45 7.88 -9.47 -16.59
C ALA A 45 7.11 -10.81 -16.67
N PRO A 46 6.35 -11.04 -17.75
CA PRO A 46 6.22 -10.21 -18.93
C PRO A 46 5.42 -8.91 -18.70
N GLY A 47 4.72 -8.75 -17.56
CA GLY A 47 3.91 -7.60 -17.25
C GLY A 47 2.59 -7.51 -18.05
N PRO A 48 1.87 -6.39 -17.94
CA PRO A 48 0.69 -6.09 -18.74
C PRO A 48 0.92 -6.26 -20.24
N ALA A 49 -0.12 -6.64 -20.99
CA ALA A 49 0.01 -6.87 -22.43
C ALA A 49 0.49 -5.62 -23.18
N CYS A 50 0.07 -4.45 -22.73
CA CYS A 50 0.47 -3.17 -23.31
C CYS A 50 1.95 -2.82 -23.11
N PHE A 51 2.70 -3.51 -22.26
CA PHE A 51 4.15 -3.29 -22.13
C PHE A 51 4.95 -3.88 -23.31
N GLY A 52 4.35 -4.76 -24.11
CA GLY A 52 5.00 -5.31 -25.28
C GLY A 52 6.10 -6.33 -25.00
N LEU A 53 6.26 -6.77 -23.75
CA LEU A 53 7.31 -7.70 -23.29
C LEU A 53 6.86 -9.18 -23.32
N GLY A 54 5.79 -9.48 -24.05
CA GLY A 54 5.26 -10.84 -24.18
C GLY A 54 4.09 -11.17 -23.26
N GLY A 55 3.59 -10.19 -22.49
CA GLY A 55 2.37 -10.34 -21.69
C GLY A 55 1.16 -10.61 -22.59
N ASP A 56 0.30 -11.54 -22.15
CA ASP A 56 -0.88 -12.00 -22.88
C ASP A 56 -2.15 -12.06 -21.99
N GLN A 57 -2.07 -11.54 -20.78
CA GLN A 57 -3.20 -11.51 -19.83
C GLN A 57 -3.71 -10.07 -19.65
N PRO A 58 -5.04 -9.86 -19.63
CA PRO A 58 -5.61 -8.53 -19.44
C PRO A 58 -5.45 -8.06 -17.99
N THR A 59 -5.07 -6.79 -17.81
CA THR A 59 -4.86 -6.14 -16.52
C THR A 59 -5.55 -4.79 -16.47
N ILE A 60 -5.66 -4.21 -15.26
CA ILE A 60 -6.17 -2.83 -15.13
C ILE A 60 -5.26 -1.80 -15.83
N THR A 61 -3.95 -2.07 -15.93
CA THR A 61 -3.02 -1.18 -16.63
C THR A 61 -3.36 -1.08 -18.13
N ASP A 62 -3.75 -2.19 -18.77
CA ASP A 62 -4.22 -2.18 -20.16
C ASP A 62 -5.50 -1.33 -20.32
N VAL A 63 -6.43 -1.47 -19.38
CA VAL A 63 -7.67 -0.69 -19.33
C VAL A 63 -7.38 0.81 -19.21
N LEU A 64 -6.51 1.20 -18.27
CA LEU A 64 -6.19 2.60 -18.00
C LEU A 64 -5.46 3.27 -19.18
N LEU A 65 -4.63 2.50 -19.90
CA LEU A 65 -4.02 2.95 -21.15
C LEU A 65 -5.09 3.21 -22.22
N LEU A 66 -5.99 2.26 -22.45
CA LEU A 66 -7.05 2.39 -23.46
C LEU A 66 -8.08 3.45 -23.11
N ALA A 67 -8.28 3.70 -21.80
CA ALA A 67 -9.08 4.83 -21.33
C ALA A 67 -8.40 6.19 -21.56
N GLY A 68 -7.16 6.22 -22.05
CA GLY A 68 -6.39 7.43 -22.32
C GLY A 68 -5.74 8.06 -21.09
N LEU A 69 -5.80 7.38 -19.92
CA LEU A 69 -5.20 7.92 -18.69
C LEU A 69 -3.67 7.89 -18.74
N LEU A 70 -3.09 6.82 -19.27
CA LEU A 70 -1.65 6.69 -19.45
C LEU A 70 -1.23 7.23 -20.83
N ASP A 71 -0.18 8.03 -20.87
CA ASP A 71 0.42 8.49 -22.12
C ASP A 71 1.43 7.43 -22.61
N PRO A 72 1.20 6.83 -23.80
CA PRO A 72 2.07 5.78 -24.33
C PRO A 72 3.52 6.21 -24.53
N ALA A 73 3.75 7.50 -24.78
CA ALA A 73 5.07 8.02 -25.12
C ALA A 73 5.88 8.45 -23.88
N THR A 74 5.19 8.88 -22.82
CA THR A 74 5.84 9.47 -21.62
C THR A 74 5.78 8.58 -20.39
N TYR A 75 5.18 7.40 -20.48
CA TYR A 75 5.07 6.49 -19.35
C TYR A 75 6.44 6.16 -18.74
N LEU A 76 6.54 6.27 -17.42
CA LEU A 76 7.81 6.16 -16.66
C LEU A 76 8.92 7.06 -17.23
N GLY A 77 8.61 8.30 -17.56
CA GLY A 77 9.56 9.23 -18.15
C GLY A 77 10.01 8.85 -19.56
N GLY A 78 9.19 8.07 -20.29
CA GLY A 78 9.48 7.61 -21.65
C GLY A 78 10.42 6.41 -21.73
N THR A 79 10.76 5.80 -20.59
CA THR A 79 11.65 4.62 -20.54
C THR A 79 10.96 3.32 -20.95
N LEU A 80 9.63 3.27 -20.88
CA LEU A 80 8.83 2.12 -21.27
C LEU A 80 7.70 2.55 -22.21
N PRO A 81 7.84 2.37 -23.52
CA PRO A 81 6.77 2.64 -24.48
C PRO A 81 5.61 1.69 -24.27
N LEU A 82 4.38 2.18 -24.36
CA LEU A 82 3.18 1.37 -24.24
C LEU A 82 2.54 1.13 -25.61
N TYR A 83 1.93 -0.04 -25.77
CA TYR A 83 1.33 -0.52 -27.01
C TYR A 83 -0.18 -0.73 -26.84
N PRO A 84 -1.04 0.29 -27.14
CA PRO A 84 -2.49 0.20 -26.96
C PRO A 84 -3.12 -0.99 -27.69
N ASP A 85 -2.68 -1.27 -28.92
CA ASP A 85 -3.24 -2.34 -29.74
C ASP A 85 -3.07 -3.73 -29.10
N ARG A 86 -1.99 -3.95 -28.34
CA ARG A 86 -1.76 -5.20 -27.61
C ARG A 86 -2.72 -5.35 -26.45
N GLY A 87 -2.93 -4.27 -25.69
CA GLY A 87 -3.91 -4.23 -24.60
C GLY A 87 -5.33 -4.44 -25.10
N ALA A 88 -5.71 -3.74 -26.19
CA ALA A 88 -7.02 -3.89 -26.82
C ALA A 88 -7.27 -5.33 -27.25
N LYS A 89 -6.33 -5.92 -27.99
CA LYS A 89 -6.45 -7.31 -28.48
C LYS A 89 -6.66 -8.31 -27.34
N VAL A 90 -5.90 -8.21 -26.27
CA VAL A 90 -6.00 -9.15 -25.14
C VAL A 90 -7.34 -8.99 -24.42
N ILE A 91 -7.85 -7.75 -24.27
CA ILE A 91 -9.16 -7.51 -23.67
C ILE A 91 -10.28 -8.00 -24.57
N GLU A 92 -10.21 -7.76 -25.87
CA GLU A 92 -11.18 -8.27 -26.86
C GLU A 92 -11.24 -9.81 -26.85
N ASP A 93 -10.09 -10.46 -26.93
CA ASP A 93 -9.99 -11.93 -27.02
C ASP A 93 -10.43 -12.63 -25.72
N LYS A 94 -10.07 -12.08 -24.54
CA LYS A 94 -10.21 -12.79 -23.25
C LYS A 94 -11.33 -12.26 -22.36
N ILE A 95 -11.84 -11.07 -22.61
CA ILE A 95 -12.90 -10.45 -21.79
C ILE A 95 -14.13 -10.12 -22.63
N ALA A 96 -13.99 -9.23 -23.61
CA ALA A 96 -15.13 -8.73 -24.38
C ALA A 96 -15.83 -9.86 -25.16
N GLY A 97 -15.07 -10.66 -25.93
CA GLY A 97 -15.61 -11.79 -26.68
C GLY A 97 -16.33 -12.81 -25.81
N PRO A 98 -15.72 -13.37 -24.76
CA PRO A 98 -16.38 -14.30 -23.83
C PRO A 98 -17.61 -13.76 -23.12
N LEU A 99 -17.70 -12.43 -22.89
CA LEU A 99 -18.86 -11.80 -22.26
C LEU A 99 -19.88 -11.27 -23.28
N GLY A 100 -19.57 -11.29 -24.59
CA GLY A 100 -20.43 -10.72 -25.62
C GLY A 100 -20.56 -9.20 -25.51
N LEU A 101 -19.49 -8.51 -25.12
CA LEU A 101 -19.45 -7.05 -24.92
C LEU A 101 -18.65 -6.37 -26.03
N GLU A 102 -19.00 -5.10 -26.29
CA GLU A 102 -18.11 -4.20 -27.02
C GLU A 102 -16.92 -3.80 -26.13
N LEU A 103 -15.81 -3.35 -26.74
CA LEU A 103 -14.58 -3.02 -26.01
C LEU A 103 -14.82 -1.98 -24.89
N ASP A 104 -15.54 -0.90 -25.18
CA ASP A 104 -15.79 0.17 -24.18
C ASP A 104 -16.58 -0.34 -22.96
N ASP A 105 -17.57 -1.22 -23.18
CA ASP A 105 -18.31 -1.87 -22.09
C ASP A 105 -17.44 -2.83 -21.28
N ALA A 106 -16.54 -3.55 -21.94
CA ALA A 106 -15.58 -4.41 -21.26
C ALA A 106 -14.60 -3.60 -20.39
N LEU A 107 -14.06 -2.48 -20.90
CA LEU A 107 -13.18 -1.58 -20.13
C LEU A 107 -13.90 -1.06 -18.89
N ARG A 108 -15.14 -0.58 -19.03
CA ARG A 108 -15.96 -0.09 -17.92
C ARG A 108 -16.20 -1.20 -16.87
N GLN A 109 -16.59 -2.39 -17.31
CA GLN A 109 -16.85 -3.49 -16.40
C GLN A 109 -15.58 -3.96 -15.67
N MET A 110 -14.43 -3.93 -16.34
CA MET A 110 -13.14 -4.23 -15.71
C MET A 110 -12.77 -3.18 -14.65
N GLU A 111 -12.94 -1.89 -14.92
CA GLU A 111 -12.72 -0.84 -13.92
C GLU A 111 -13.65 -1.00 -12.70
N GLU A 112 -14.93 -1.28 -12.95
CA GLU A 112 -15.91 -1.52 -11.89
C GLU A 112 -15.55 -2.73 -11.02
N THR A 113 -15.17 -3.85 -11.66
CA THR A 113 -14.76 -5.08 -10.98
C THR A 113 -13.50 -4.86 -10.14
N HIS A 114 -12.53 -4.10 -10.65
CA HIS A 114 -11.31 -3.76 -9.91
C HIS A 114 -11.61 -2.90 -8.68
N ALA A 115 -12.41 -1.84 -8.85
CA ALA A 115 -12.80 -0.96 -7.75
C ALA A 115 -13.62 -1.69 -6.68
N GLU A 116 -14.50 -2.62 -7.09
CA GLU A 116 -15.27 -3.48 -6.19
C GLU A 116 -14.36 -4.41 -5.38
N ALA A 117 -13.38 -5.03 -6.02
CA ALA A 117 -12.44 -5.92 -5.34
C ALA A 117 -11.61 -5.17 -4.26
N ILE A 118 -11.15 -3.94 -4.57
CA ILE A 118 -10.47 -3.09 -3.58
C ILE A 118 -11.44 -2.70 -2.44
N ALA A 119 -12.68 -2.32 -2.76
CA ALA A 119 -13.65 -1.93 -1.74
C ALA A 119 -13.98 -3.08 -0.78
N ARG A 120 -14.09 -4.32 -1.28
CA ARG A 120 -14.24 -5.53 -0.45
C ARG A 120 -13.02 -5.75 0.44
N ALA A 121 -11.80 -5.67 -0.13
CA ALA A 121 -10.58 -5.82 0.63
C ALA A 121 -10.49 -4.79 1.78
N LEU A 122 -10.91 -3.55 1.56
CA LEU A 122 -11.00 -2.52 2.59
C LEU A 122 -12.03 -2.88 3.67
N ALA A 123 -13.22 -3.36 3.28
CA ALA A 123 -14.27 -3.75 4.21
C ALA A 123 -13.87 -4.98 5.07
N ASP A 124 -13.11 -5.90 4.49
CA ASP A 124 -12.57 -7.05 5.22
C ASP A 124 -11.47 -6.64 6.22
N ALA A 125 -10.69 -5.62 5.88
CA ALA A 125 -9.59 -5.15 6.71
C ALA A 125 -10.03 -4.22 7.85
N THR A 126 -11.05 -3.38 7.62
CA THR A 126 -11.47 -2.34 8.57
C THR A 126 -12.87 -1.82 8.28
N THR A 127 -13.45 -1.11 9.26
CA THR A 127 -14.69 -0.38 9.04
C THR A 127 -14.40 0.95 8.32
N VAL A 128 -14.89 1.09 7.10
CA VAL A 128 -14.78 2.32 6.32
C VAL A 128 -16.02 3.18 6.55
N THR A 129 -15.82 4.46 6.83
CA THR A 129 -16.88 5.46 7.01
C THR A 129 -16.70 6.62 6.04
N ARG A 130 -17.65 7.54 5.99
CA ARG A 130 -17.55 8.75 5.14
C ARG A 130 -16.36 9.65 5.51
N ASP A 131 -15.94 9.62 6.77
CA ASP A 131 -14.83 10.42 7.30
C ASP A 131 -13.48 9.69 7.24
N THR A 132 -13.49 8.43 6.77
CA THR A 132 -12.26 7.66 6.55
C THR A 132 -11.44 8.30 5.43
N VAL A 133 -10.17 8.55 5.69
CA VAL A 133 -9.20 9.00 4.67
C VAL A 133 -8.46 7.78 4.12
N LEU A 134 -8.60 7.53 2.84
CA LEU A 134 -7.86 6.46 2.16
C LEU A 134 -6.55 7.04 1.61
N ALA A 135 -5.41 6.60 2.13
CA ALA A 135 -4.12 6.92 1.54
C ALA A 135 -3.82 5.95 0.41
N ALA A 136 -3.59 6.47 -0.81
CA ALA A 136 -3.24 5.65 -1.96
C ALA A 136 -1.85 5.99 -2.49
N PHE A 137 -1.06 4.96 -2.73
CA PHE A 137 0.31 5.08 -3.20
C PHE A 137 0.66 3.91 -4.14
N GLY A 138 1.90 3.89 -4.64
CA GLY A 138 2.33 3.00 -5.71
C GLY A 138 1.90 3.49 -7.10
N GLY A 139 2.14 2.70 -8.14
CA GLY A 139 1.84 3.08 -9.52
C GLY A 139 0.35 3.12 -9.83
N ALA A 140 -0.41 2.09 -9.47
CA ALA A 140 -1.82 1.95 -9.81
C ALA A 140 -2.79 2.57 -8.79
N GLY A 141 -2.37 2.67 -7.50
CA GLY A 141 -3.20 3.19 -6.43
C GLY A 141 -3.84 4.55 -6.76
N PRO A 142 -3.06 5.58 -7.11
CA PRO A 142 -3.60 6.91 -7.45
C PRO A 142 -4.58 6.90 -8.63
N MET A 143 -4.43 5.98 -9.58
CA MET A 143 -5.28 5.91 -10.76
C MET A 143 -6.68 5.35 -10.47
N THR A 144 -6.82 4.49 -9.46
CA THR A 144 -8.02 3.68 -9.23
C THR A 144 -8.74 3.98 -7.92
N VAL A 145 -8.08 4.68 -6.98
CA VAL A 145 -8.57 4.89 -5.61
C VAL A 145 -9.92 5.59 -5.53
N CYS A 146 -10.21 6.56 -6.39
CA CYS A 146 -11.49 7.30 -6.34
C CYS A 146 -12.69 6.40 -6.58
N GLY A 147 -12.58 5.46 -7.53
CA GLY A 147 -13.61 4.45 -7.77
C GLY A 147 -13.80 3.49 -6.59
N ALA A 148 -12.70 3.03 -6.01
CA ALA A 148 -12.72 2.16 -4.83
C ALA A 148 -13.27 2.89 -3.59
N ALA A 149 -12.88 4.15 -3.37
CA ALA A 149 -13.35 4.97 -2.26
C ALA A 149 -14.87 5.15 -2.27
N ARG A 150 -15.45 5.51 -3.43
CA ARG A 150 -16.91 5.61 -3.58
C ARG A 150 -17.64 4.31 -3.23
N ARG A 151 -17.13 3.17 -3.71
CA ARG A 151 -17.72 1.85 -3.42
C ARG A 151 -17.57 1.45 -1.96
N ALA A 152 -16.47 1.81 -1.32
CA ALA A 152 -16.24 1.57 0.09
C ALA A 152 -16.99 2.56 1.01
N GLY A 153 -17.57 3.64 0.46
CA GLY A 153 -18.27 4.67 1.23
C GLY A 153 -17.37 5.77 1.83
N ALA A 154 -16.09 5.81 1.47
CA ALA A 154 -15.16 6.87 1.86
C ALA A 154 -15.27 8.08 0.92
N ARG A 155 -15.09 9.28 1.47
CA ARG A 155 -15.14 10.54 0.70
C ARG A 155 -13.81 11.27 0.62
N HIS A 156 -12.82 10.83 1.36
CA HIS A 156 -11.53 11.48 1.46
C HIS A 156 -10.42 10.57 0.99
N VAL A 157 -9.56 11.09 0.14
CA VAL A 157 -8.38 10.39 -0.36
C VAL A 157 -7.17 11.29 -0.20
N LEU A 158 -6.05 10.71 0.21
CA LEU A 158 -4.74 11.33 0.29
C LEU A 158 -3.78 10.62 -0.68
N ILE A 159 -3.14 11.38 -1.55
CA ILE A 159 -2.06 10.89 -2.41
C ILE A 159 -0.77 11.60 -2.00
N PRO A 160 0.17 10.89 -1.36
CA PRO A 160 1.47 11.47 -1.06
C PRO A 160 2.18 11.91 -2.34
N ARG A 161 2.87 13.04 -2.29
CA ARG A 161 3.68 13.50 -3.46
C ARG A 161 4.72 12.47 -3.91
N MET A 162 5.15 11.61 -3.00
CA MET A 162 6.07 10.51 -3.25
C MET A 162 5.34 9.17 -3.43
N ALA A 163 4.10 9.17 -3.89
CA ALA A 163 3.25 7.99 -3.98
C ALA A 163 3.94 6.79 -4.63
N ALA A 164 4.70 6.99 -5.71
CA ALA A 164 5.38 5.90 -6.41
C ALA A 164 6.44 5.16 -5.56
N VAL A 165 7.07 5.86 -4.62
CA VAL A 165 8.16 5.34 -3.76
C VAL A 165 7.83 5.45 -2.27
N PHE A 166 6.56 5.56 -1.91
CA PHE A 166 6.10 5.83 -0.56
C PHE A 166 6.53 4.77 0.45
N SER A 167 6.57 3.50 0.06
CA SER A 167 7.08 2.42 0.92
C SER A 167 8.56 2.60 1.26
N ALA A 168 9.38 2.97 0.28
CA ALA A 168 10.81 3.26 0.52
C ALA A 168 10.98 4.53 1.37
N PHE A 169 10.15 5.55 1.15
CA PHE A 169 10.11 6.74 1.99
C PHE A 169 9.77 6.41 3.44
N GLY A 170 8.78 5.49 3.66
CA GLY A 170 8.39 5.05 4.99
C GLY A 170 9.52 4.33 5.76
N ILE A 171 10.39 3.60 5.08
CA ILE A 171 11.57 2.96 5.70
C ILE A 171 12.49 4.02 6.34
N GLY A 172 12.60 5.21 5.75
CA GLY A 172 13.38 6.33 6.31
C GLY A 172 12.88 6.86 7.67
N PHE A 173 11.72 6.39 8.15
CA PHE A 173 11.16 6.70 9.46
C PHE A 173 11.22 5.51 10.43
N SER A 174 11.89 4.44 10.04
CA SER A 174 12.05 3.26 10.89
C SER A 174 13.35 3.35 11.67
N ASP A 175 13.28 3.04 12.96
CA ASP A 175 14.45 2.81 13.79
C ASP A 175 15.12 1.48 13.43
N LEU A 176 16.41 1.35 13.76
CA LEU A 176 17.08 0.07 13.66
C LEU A 176 16.65 -0.81 14.83
N GLY A 177 16.06 -1.97 14.54
CA GLY A 177 15.58 -2.90 15.55
C GLY A 177 16.16 -4.29 15.39
N GLN A 178 16.55 -4.91 16.48
CA GLN A 178 16.93 -6.31 16.57
C GLN A 178 16.09 -7.01 17.62
N ARG A 179 15.75 -8.27 17.36
CA ARG A 179 14.90 -9.07 18.26
C ARG A 179 15.51 -10.44 18.46
N TYR A 180 15.54 -10.88 19.70
CA TYR A 180 16.05 -12.18 20.12
C TYR A 180 15.09 -12.83 21.09
N GLU A 181 14.79 -14.10 20.92
CA GLU A 181 13.95 -14.87 21.82
C GLU A 181 14.67 -16.16 22.23
N GLN A 182 14.60 -16.51 23.51
CA GLN A 182 15.13 -17.76 24.02
C GLN A 182 14.18 -18.38 25.03
N PRO A 183 13.87 -19.70 24.92
CA PRO A 183 13.12 -20.42 25.93
C PRO A 183 13.86 -20.37 27.29
N LEU A 184 13.08 -20.28 28.37
CA LEU A 184 13.58 -20.37 29.75
C LEU A 184 13.61 -21.83 30.17
N PRO A 185 14.80 -22.41 30.47
CA PRO A 185 14.89 -23.81 30.92
C PRO A 185 14.36 -24.02 32.35
N ALA A 186 14.28 -22.94 33.12
CA ALA A 186 13.67 -22.94 34.46
C ALA A 186 13.04 -21.54 34.72
N VAL A 187 12.04 -21.51 35.59
CA VAL A 187 11.25 -20.31 35.91
C VAL A 187 11.74 -19.65 37.22
N ASP A 188 13.04 -19.41 37.31
CA ASP A 188 13.66 -18.77 38.45
C ASP A 188 14.49 -17.54 38.03
N ASP A 189 14.73 -16.64 38.99
CA ASP A 189 15.44 -15.38 38.75
C ASP A 189 16.84 -15.54 38.17
N ALA A 190 17.58 -16.58 38.59
CA ALA A 190 18.93 -16.81 38.12
C ALA A 190 18.95 -17.20 36.64
N THR A 191 18.04 -18.08 36.26
CA THR A 191 17.85 -18.50 34.86
C THR A 191 17.41 -17.33 33.97
N ILE A 192 16.46 -16.54 34.44
CA ILE A 192 15.98 -15.36 33.70
C ILE A 192 17.12 -14.37 33.41
N ARG A 193 17.93 -14.05 34.43
CA ARG A 193 19.09 -13.16 34.28
C ARG A 193 20.15 -13.74 33.34
N ASP A 194 20.47 -15.02 33.47
CA ASP A 194 21.47 -15.68 32.62
C ASP A 194 21.01 -15.66 31.12
N VAL A 195 19.72 -15.88 30.88
CA VAL A 195 19.15 -15.76 29.51
C VAL A 195 19.19 -14.31 29.04
N ALA A 196 18.79 -13.34 29.87
CA ALA A 196 18.84 -11.92 29.54
C ALA A 196 20.26 -11.46 29.18
N ASP A 197 21.27 -11.84 29.97
CA ASP A 197 22.67 -11.50 29.71
C ASP A 197 23.17 -12.07 28.37
N ARG A 198 22.78 -13.32 28.07
CA ARG A 198 23.09 -13.93 26.75
C ARG A 198 22.44 -13.19 25.60
N LEU A 199 21.16 -12.82 25.74
CA LEU A 199 20.44 -12.08 24.70
C LEU A 199 21.06 -10.69 24.51
N LEU A 200 21.41 -10.00 25.59
CA LEU A 200 22.12 -8.70 25.52
C LEU A 200 23.49 -8.83 24.84
N ALA A 201 24.26 -9.89 25.13
CA ALA A 201 25.53 -10.12 24.49
C ALA A 201 25.39 -10.39 22.98
N LEU A 202 24.38 -11.17 22.59
CA LEU A 202 24.06 -11.36 21.17
C LEU A 202 23.68 -10.05 20.50
N GLY A 203 22.79 -9.30 21.14
CA GLY A 203 22.34 -8.00 20.64
C GLY A 203 23.46 -6.99 20.50
N ALA A 204 24.35 -6.91 21.49
CA ALA A 204 25.52 -6.02 21.45
C ALA A 204 26.45 -6.33 20.27
N ARG A 205 26.70 -7.62 20.02
CA ARG A 205 27.52 -8.06 18.88
C ARG A 205 26.90 -7.65 17.54
N ASP A 206 25.60 -7.92 17.38
CA ASP A 206 24.93 -7.71 16.10
C ASP A 206 24.70 -6.21 15.85
N MET A 207 24.35 -5.41 16.88
CA MET A 207 24.27 -3.95 16.77
C MET A 207 25.62 -3.33 16.45
N PHE A 208 26.71 -3.85 17.04
CA PHE A 208 28.08 -3.41 16.70
C PHE A 208 28.41 -3.69 15.22
N ALA A 209 27.99 -4.83 14.68
CA ALA A 209 28.17 -5.16 13.27
C ALA A 209 27.41 -4.20 12.34
N GLU A 210 26.28 -3.65 12.79
CA GLU A 210 25.52 -2.59 12.10
C GLU A 210 26.11 -1.18 12.34
N GLY A 211 27.20 -1.06 13.09
CA GLY A 211 27.85 0.21 13.40
C GLY A 211 27.18 1.02 14.52
N VAL A 212 26.35 0.37 15.34
CA VAL A 212 25.61 1.00 16.44
C VAL A 212 26.16 0.53 17.78
N ASP A 213 26.47 1.49 18.67
CA ASP A 213 26.88 1.21 20.06
C ASP A 213 25.66 0.90 20.93
N MET A 214 25.80 -0.06 21.85
CA MET A 214 24.73 -0.45 22.78
C MET A 214 24.21 0.70 23.64
N SER A 215 25.03 1.70 23.92
CA SER A 215 24.63 2.91 24.67
C SER A 215 23.58 3.75 23.90
N ALA A 216 23.50 3.60 22.59
CA ALA A 216 22.48 4.23 21.76
C ALA A 216 21.19 3.39 21.67
N CYS A 217 21.20 2.16 22.19
CA CYS A 217 20.05 1.27 22.11
C CYS A 217 19.18 1.35 23.36
N THR A 218 17.87 1.16 23.16
CA THR A 218 16.91 0.96 24.24
C THR A 218 16.52 -0.52 24.31
N PRO A 219 17.01 -1.28 25.30
CA PRO A 219 16.60 -2.67 25.51
C PRO A 219 15.19 -2.73 26.12
N ARG A 220 14.36 -3.59 25.60
CA ARG A 220 13.04 -3.93 26.16
C ARG A 220 12.92 -5.44 26.26
N PHE A 221 12.45 -5.92 27.39
CA PHE A 221 12.23 -7.34 27.59
C PHE A 221 10.74 -7.67 27.57
N ARG A 222 10.40 -8.84 27.01
CA ARG A 222 9.07 -9.42 27.03
C ARG A 222 9.15 -10.84 27.50
N LEU A 223 8.19 -11.24 28.31
CA LEU A 223 8.01 -12.60 28.76
C LEU A 223 6.80 -13.20 28.07
N THR A 224 7.01 -14.24 27.29
CA THR A 224 5.89 -15.07 26.78
C THR A 224 5.72 -16.26 27.70
N VAL A 225 4.52 -16.44 28.22
CA VAL A 225 4.16 -17.52 29.13
C VAL A 225 3.08 -18.39 28.49
N GLU A 226 3.36 -19.67 28.36
CA GLU A 226 2.43 -20.67 27.87
C GLU A 226 1.98 -21.57 29.04
N HIS A 227 0.67 -21.61 29.28
CA HIS A 227 0.06 -22.48 30.28
C HIS A 227 -1.12 -23.22 29.67
N GLU A 228 -1.06 -24.55 29.58
CA GLU A 228 -2.04 -25.37 28.86
C GLU A 228 -2.31 -24.84 27.43
N ASP A 229 -3.53 -24.38 27.15
CA ASP A 229 -3.94 -23.83 25.85
C ASP A 229 -3.93 -22.29 25.80
N SER A 230 -3.35 -21.63 26.82
CA SER A 230 -3.29 -20.18 26.90
C SER A 230 -1.87 -19.64 26.71
N GLU A 231 -1.74 -18.53 25.97
CA GLU A 231 -0.49 -17.79 25.79
C GLU A 231 -0.70 -16.34 26.29
N ARG A 232 0.24 -15.84 27.08
CA ARG A 232 0.27 -14.47 27.57
C ARG A 232 1.61 -13.84 27.23
N VAL A 233 1.60 -12.64 26.70
CA VAL A 233 2.80 -11.83 26.47
C VAL A 233 2.79 -10.66 27.44
N ILE A 234 3.85 -10.48 28.18
CA ILE A 234 3.99 -9.51 29.27
C ILE A 234 5.20 -8.64 28.96
N GLU A 235 4.99 -7.34 28.82
CA GLU A 235 6.09 -6.37 28.77
C GLU A 235 6.68 -6.25 30.16
N LEU A 236 8.00 -6.35 30.26
CA LEU A 236 8.70 -6.26 31.54
C LEU A 236 9.34 -4.87 31.68
N ASP A 237 8.91 -4.12 32.67
CA ASP A 237 9.55 -2.86 33.07
C ASP A 237 10.89 -3.15 33.78
N ASP A 238 10.94 -4.24 34.55
CA ASP A 238 12.12 -4.73 35.24
C ASP A 238 12.21 -6.26 35.14
N LEU A 239 13.41 -6.78 34.85
CA LEU A 239 13.65 -8.24 34.83
C LEU A 239 13.40 -8.93 36.18
N HIS A 240 13.50 -8.18 37.30
CA HIS A 240 13.20 -8.71 38.64
C HIS A 240 11.73 -9.12 38.80
N ASP A 241 10.83 -8.54 38.04
CA ASP A 241 9.42 -8.85 38.13
C ASP A 241 9.05 -10.09 37.31
N ALA A 242 9.93 -10.55 36.43
CA ALA A 242 9.63 -11.64 35.49
C ALA A 242 9.20 -12.92 36.18
N ALA A 243 9.89 -13.32 37.28
CA ALA A 243 9.56 -14.53 38.03
C ALA A 243 8.19 -14.45 38.70
N THR A 244 7.68 -13.26 39.02
CA THR A 244 6.36 -13.10 39.66
C THR A 244 5.20 -13.41 38.71
N HIS A 245 5.44 -13.42 37.43
CA HIS A 245 4.46 -13.74 36.38
C HIS A 245 4.40 -15.23 36.05
N LEU A 246 5.28 -16.06 36.66
CA LEU A 246 5.45 -17.46 36.35
C LEU A 246 4.93 -18.34 37.48
N THR A 247 4.32 -19.46 37.10
CA THR A 247 3.84 -20.50 38.04
C THR A 247 4.43 -21.86 37.68
N PRO A 248 4.51 -22.79 38.66
CA PRO A 248 4.98 -24.16 38.38
C PRO A 248 4.14 -24.81 37.27
N GLY A 249 4.81 -25.31 36.24
CA GLY A 249 4.17 -25.94 35.07
C GLY A 249 4.07 -25.04 33.85
N ASP A 250 4.35 -23.72 33.97
CA ASP A 250 4.44 -22.83 32.84
C ASP A 250 5.67 -23.15 31.97
N ARG A 251 5.51 -23.04 30.68
CA ARG A 251 6.61 -22.88 29.74
C ARG A 251 6.73 -21.41 29.40
N ALA A 252 7.95 -20.89 29.38
CA ALA A 252 8.16 -19.49 29.11
C ALA A 252 9.35 -19.25 28.18
N SER A 253 9.32 -18.15 27.44
CA SER A 253 10.44 -17.61 26.70
C SER A 253 10.67 -16.15 27.06
N LEU A 254 11.93 -15.75 27.09
CA LEU A 254 12.33 -14.35 27.24
C LEU A 254 12.73 -13.79 25.89
N GLU A 255 12.13 -12.66 25.53
CA GLU A 255 12.45 -11.90 24.35
C GLU A 255 13.16 -10.60 24.72
N LEU A 256 14.23 -10.28 23.97
CA LEU A 256 14.89 -8.98 23.98
C LEU A 256 14.58 -8.26 22.67
N VAL A 257 14.06 -7.04 22.74
CA VAL A 257 13.92 -6.10 21.62
C VAL A 257 14.89 -4.96 21.86
N LEU A 258 15.84 -4.76 20.95
CA LEU A 258 16.75 -3.62 20.92
C LEU A 258 16.29 -2.64 19.86
N LEU A 259 16.14 -1.37 20.23
CA LEU A 259 15.81 -0.28 19.31
C LEU A 259 16.89 0.78 19.39
N ALA A 260 17.48 1.11 18.24
CA ALA A 260 18.39 2.24 18.08
C ALA A 260 17.70 3.32 17.25
N PRO A 261 17.37 4.47 17.83
CA PRO A 261 16.76 5.57 17.10
C PRO A 261 17.70 6.08 16.01
N LEU A 262 17.18 6.19 14.79
CA LEU A 262 17.89 6.78 13.67
C LEU A 262 17.45 8.24 13.47
N PRO A 263 18.29 9.09 12.86
CA PRO A 263 17.87 10.42 12.47
C PRO A 263 16.76 10.36 11.43
N HIS A 264 15.58 10.87 11.77
CA HIS A 264 14.45 10.92 10.85
C HIS A 264 14.31 12.29 10.20
N VAL A 265 13.77 12.30 8.99
CA VAL A 265 13.38 13.54 8.32
C VAL A 265 12.24 14.18 9.11
N THR A 266 12.39 15.44 9.51
CA THR A 266 11.30 16.19 10.12
C THR A 266 10.26 16.51 9.05
N LEU A 267 9.05 15.98 9.20
CA LEU A 267 7.93 16.39 8.38
C LEU A 267 7.50 17.78 8.81
N GLY A 268 7.42 18.72 7.85
CA GLY A 268 6.96 20.07 8.13
C GLY A 268 5.52 20.06 8.66
N GLU A 269 5.25 20.88 9.66
CA GLU A 269 3.88 21.14 10.10
C GLU A 269 3.11 21.86 8.99
N GLY A 270 1.88 21.42 8.73
CA GLY A 270 0.98 22.09 7.79
C GLY A 270 0.61 23.46 8.33
N GLY A 271 0.97 24.52 7.62
CA GLY A 271 0.50 25.87 7.90
C GLY A 271 -0.77 26.21 7.13
N ASP A 272 -1.39 27.34 7.49
CA ASP A 272 -2.47 27.91 6.68
C ASP A 272 -1.94 28.26 5.28
N ILE A 273 -2.59 27.71 4.26
CA ILE A 273 -2.20 27.88 2.88
C ILE A 273 -3.32 28.63 2.16
N GLU A 274 -2.96 29.70 1.46
CA GLU A 274 -3.91 30.44 0.64
C GLU A 274 -4.37 29.59 -0.56
N ALA A 275 -5.67 29.44 -0.70
CA ALA A 275 -6.27 28.69 -1.81
C ALA A 275 -6.05 29.45 -3.12
N SER A 276 -5.62 28.73 -4.16
CA SER A 276 -5.42 29.26 -5.49
C SER A 276 -5.92 28.29 -6.55
N PRO A 277 -6.36 28.75 -7.73
CA PRO A 277 -6.72 27.84 -8.81
C PRO A 277 -5.51 27.02 -9.28
N ALA A 278 -5.69 25.72 -9.47
CA ALA A 278 -4.70 24.87 -10.10
C ALA A 278 -4.52 25.26 -11.59
N GLN A 279 -3.30 25.14 -12.11
CA GLN A 279 -2.95 25.50 -13.47
C GLN A 279 -2.75 24.24 -14.31
N ALA A 280 -3.60 24.04 -15.32
CA ALA A 280 -3.44 22.96 -16.28
C ALA A 280 -2.33 23.29 -17.27
N GLU A 281 -1.52 22.28 -17.61
CA GLU A 281 -0.45 22.39 -18.61
C GLU A 281 -0.92 21.99 -20.02
N GLY A 282 -2.08 21.34 -20.12
CA GLY A 282 -2.64 20.88 -21.38
C GLY A 282 -3.94 20.10 -21.16
N THR A 283 -4.35 19.39 -22.21
CA THR A 283 -5.52 18.50 -22.17
C THR A 283 -5.14 17.12 -22.70
N ARG A 284 -5.90 16.11 -22.28
CA ARG A 284 -5.82 14.74 -22.76
C ARG A 284 -7.23 14.22 -23.02
N VAL A 285 -7.40 13.45 -24.08
CA VAL A 285 -8.69 12.81 -24.38
C VAL A 285 -8.82 11.57 -23.53
N LEU A 286 -9.78 11.55 -22.62
CA LEU A 286 -10.15 10.38 -21.84
C LEU A 286 -11.43 9.78 -22.36
N ARG A 287 -11.56 8.43 -22.30
CA ARG A 287 -12.81 7.71 -22.49
C ARG A 287 -13.62 7.73 -21.20
N ASP A 288 -14.91 7.97 -21.28
CA ASP A 288 -15.82 8.07 -20.14
C ASP A 288 -16.42 6.70 -19.71
N GLY A 289 -16.01 5.63 -20.36
CA GLY A 289 -16.54 4.28 -20.13
C GLY A 289 -17.97 4.06 -20.65
N ARG A 290 -18.55 5.05 -21.35
CA ARG A 290 -19.88 4.96 -22.00
C ARG A 290 -19.76 5.15 -23.52
N GLY A 291 -18.56 5.00 -24.07
CA GLY A 291 -18.24 5.24 -25.47
C GLY A 291 -18.01 6.71 -25.82
N GLY A 292 -18.14 7.63 -24.86
CA GLY A 292 -17.81 9.03 -25.00
C GLY A 292 -16.34 9.32 -24.82
N GLN A 293 -15.88 10.40 -25.45
CA GLN A 293 -14.53 10.94 -25.27
C GLN A 293 -14.64 12.41 -24.84
N ALA A 294 -13.82 12.81 -23.87
CA ALA A 294 -13.81 14.18 -23.38
C ALA A 294 -12.37 14.69 -23.25
N GLU A 295 -12.15 15.91 -23.72
CA GLU A 295 -10.92 16.63 -23.39
C GLU A 295 -10.88 16.92 -21.89
N THR A 296 -9.83 16.44 -21.25
CA THR A 296 -9.68 16.47 -19.80
C THR A 296 -8.40 17.25 -19.46
N PRO A 297 -8.45 18.24 -18.57
CA PRO A 297 -7.27 19.00 -18.19
C PRO A 297 -6.23 18.12 -17.52
N VAL A 298 -4.96 18.37 -17.85
CA VAL A 298 -3.78 17.69 -17.26
C VAL A 298 -3.00 18.70 -16.44
N TYR A 299 -2.72 18.34 -15.19
CA TYR A 299 -1.97 19.13 -14.23
C TYR A 299 -0.67 18.40 -13.88
N ALA A 300 0.48 19.03 -14.03
CA ALA A 300 1.72 18.52 -13.46
C ALA A 300 1.77 18.88 -11.97
N LEU A 301 1.89 17.88 -11.09
CA LEU A 301 1.92 18.11 -9.65
C LEU A 301 3.09 19.00 -9.23
N ALA A 302 4.25 18.83 -9.87
CA ALA A 302 5.45 19.61 -9.56
C ALA A 302 5.31 21.12 -9.86
N SER A 303 4.39 21.49 -10.77
CA SER A 303 4.14 22.88 -11.14
C SER A 303 3.04 23.53 -10.28
N GLN A 304 2.33 22.75 -9.47
CA GLN A 304 1.29 23.32 -8.61
C GLN A 304 1.89 23.93 -7.34
N ARG A 305 1.37 25.09 -6.97
CA ARG A 305 1.72 25.69 -5.68
C ARG A 305 0.97 25.02 -4.53
N PRO A 306 1.48 25.05 -3.30
CA PRO A 306 0.67 24.71 -2.14
C PRO A 306 -0.64 25.49 -2.13
N GLY A 307 -1.75 24.81 -1.83
CA GLY A 307 -3.09 25.40 -1.86
C GLY A 307 -3.75 25.45 -3.24
N ALA A 308 -3.10 24.93 -4.28
CA ALA A 308 -3.72 24.83 -5.61
C ALA A 308 -4.94 23.91 -5.57
N GLN A 309 -6.07 24.38 -6.10
CA GLN A 309 -7.35 23.67 -6.06
C GLN A 309 -7.94 23.49 -7.45
N GLY A 310 -8.61 22.34 -7.64
CA GLY A 310 -9.31 22.05 -8.87
C GLY A 310 -10.39 20.99 -8.68
N SER A 311 -11.06 20.63 -9.75
CA SER A 311 -12.11 19.63 -9.75
C SER A 311 -11.99 18.68 -10.93
N GLY A 312 -12.51 17.46 -10.77
CA GLY A 312 -12.63 16.49 -11.86
C GLY A 312 -13.80 16.82 -12.82
N PRO A 313 -13.78 16.29 -14.06
CA PRO A 313 -12.76 15.34 -14.52
C PRO A 313 -11.40 16.01 -14.76
N ALA A 314 -10.32 15.35 -14.31
CA ALA A 314 -8.97 15.84 -14.44
C ALA A 314 -7.94 14.70 -14.38
N VAL A 315 -6.74 14.95 -14.90
CA VAL A 315 -5.57 14.11 -14.73
C VAL A 315 -4.52 14.91 -13.98
N ILE A 316 -3.88 14.31 -12.98
CA ILE A 316 -2.69 14.86 -12.34
C ILE A 316 -1.53 13.91 -12.59
N GLU A 317 -0.43 14.46 -13.07
CA GLU A 317 0.81 13.73 -13.29
C GLU A 317 1.86 14.12 -12.25
N GLY A 318 2.36 13.13 -11.53
CA GLY A 318 3.56 13.25 -10.72
C GLY A 318 4.77 12.67 -11.45
N PRO A 319 5.98 12.75 -10.87
CA PRO A 319 7.20 12.30 -11.54
C PRO A 319 7.16 10.82 -11.96
N PHE A 320 6.44 9.98 -11.22
CA PHE A 320 6.39 8.53 -11.44
C PHE A 320 4.99 7.95 -11.20
N PHE A 321 3.96 8.77 -11.18
CA PHE A 321 2.58 8.31 -11.06
C PHE A 321 1.64 9.21 -11.85
N THR A 322 0.53 8.64 -12.25
CA THR A 322 -0.59 9.35 -12.86
C THR A 322 -1.81 9.15 -11.97
N MET A 323 -2.62 10.19 -11.83
CA MET A 323 -3.86 10.12 -11.07
C MET A 323 -5.03 10.55 -11.92
N ARG A 324 -6.14 9.83 -11.84
CA ARG A 324 -7.46 10.22 -12.38
C ARG A 324 -8.29 10.86 -11.27
N ILE A 325 -8.81 12.03 -11.55
CA ILE A 325 -9.82 12.71 -10.71
C ILE A 325 -11.15 12.66 -11.44
N PRO A 326 -12.08 11.79 -11.02
CA PRO A 326 -13.38 11.69 -11.69
C PRO A 326 -14.27 12.92 -11.42
N ALA A 327 -15.33 13.07 -12.22
CA ALA A 327 -16.36 14.07 -11.97
C ALA A 327 -16.94 13.95 -10.55
N GLY A 328 -17.24 15.10 -9.92
CA GLY A 328 -17.72 15.20 -8.57
C GLY A 328 -16.64 15.15 -7.49
N TRP A 329 -15.35 14.88 -7.85
CA TRP A 329 -14.23 15.01 -6.94
C TRP A 329 -13.59 16.39 -7.06
N GLN A 330 -13.17 16.91 -5.92
CA GLN A 330 -12.31 18.10 -5.82
C GLN A 330 -10.96 17.69 -5.28
N PHE A 331 -9.92 18.42 -5.65
CA PHE A 331 -8.58 18.25 -5.13
C PHE A 331 -7.99 19.55 -4.65
N ASP A 332 -7.08 19.46 -3.69
CA ASP A 332 -6.18 20.53 -3.29
C ASP A 332 -4.80 19.97 -2.95
N THR A 333 -3.78 20.84 -3.09
CA THR A 333 -2.40 20.52 -2.73
C THR A 333 -2.09 21.01 -1.33
N THR A 334 -1.46 20.14 -0.51
CA THR A 334 -1.02 20.49 0.86
C THR A 334 0.28 21.33 0.83
N ALA A 335 0.69 21.84 2.01
CA ALA A 335 2.01 22.50 2.18
C ALA A 335 3.16 21.57 1.82
N ALA A 336 3.02 20.28 2.09
CA ALA A 336 4.02 19.26 1.77
C ALA A 336 4.02 18.84 0.29
N GLY A 337 3.03 19.31 -0.50
CA GLY A 337 2.86 18.96 -1.92
C GLY A 337 2.10 17.64 -2.11
N ASP A 338 1.44 17.11 -1.10
CA ASP A 338 0.53 15.98 -1.24
C ASP A 338 -0.80 16.44 -1.83
N LEU A 339 -1.56 15.50 -2.42
CA LEU A 339 -2.91 15.77 -2.92
C LEU A 339 -3.96 15.26 -1.93
N ARG A 340 -4.86 16.13 -1.52
CA ARG A 340 -6.09 15.74 -0.84
C ARG A 340 -7.24 15.79 -1.82
N LEU A 341 -8.07 14.76 -1.79
CA LEU A 341 -9.27 14.71 -2.63
C LEU A 341 -10.50 14.53 -1.76
N THR A 342 -11.58 15.19 -2.18
CA THR A 342 -12.87 15.07 -1.51
C THR A 342 -13.97 14.82 -2.54
N ASP A 343 -14.75 13.77 -2.33
CA ASP A 343 -15.95 13.49 -3.11
C ASP A 343 -17.10 14.40 -2.68
N ARG A 344 -17.53 15.29 -3.56
CA ARG A 344 -18.67 16.20 -3.33
C ARG A 344 -20.00 15.62 -3.82
N GLY A 345 -19.94 14.43 -4.45
CA GLY A 345 -21.08 13.85 -5.14
C GLY A 345 -21.27 14.44 -6.55
N ILE A 346 -22.10 13.79 -7.34
CA ILE A 346 -22.52 14.28 -8.66
C ILE A 346 -23.86 14.96 -8.47
#